data_c3bfad189325f1b6328351cfe74d54ef
#
_entry.id   c3bfad189325f1b6328351cfe74d54ef
#
_cell.length_a   1.000
_cell.length_b   1.000
_cell.length_c   1.000
_cell.angle_alpha   90.00
_cell.angle_beta   90.00
_cell.angle_gamma   90.00
#
_symmetry.space_group_name_H-M   'P 1'
#
loop_
_entity.id
_entity.type
_entity.pdbx_description
1 polymer ?
#
loop_
_entity_poly.entity_id
_entity_poly.type
_entity_poly.pdbx_seq_one_letter_code
_entity_poly.pdbx_strand_id
1 'polypeptide(L)'
;MRGLCLAALMMLAGLAGRPVLGQSLDLPSRDLPVTLIADNVRYDTEAERLVAEGNVQVFYDGRTLTAARITYDDPSRTILAEGPITLRNPDGSILHATYAELDPELRNGLLRSAQAVLQRRFRIAAVEGRRIAGRYNLLDRAVFSNCTVCPAAPVPLWRIRASRVLHDQEAQLIHYEDATFDVMGVPLIYLPYFRHPDPTLERGTGFLMPSVQTSDTFGYGLRTPFYWAIDDHSDATITPFLTTDEGLVLEGEYRQAFTRGSLFLLGAVTLDDLP
;
A
#
# COMPACT_ATOMS: atom_id res chain seq x y z
N MET A 1 32.48 -46.53 62.77
CA MET A 1 33.80 -46.83 62.18
C MET A 1 33.92 -45.86 61.03
N ARG A 2 34.63 -44.76 61.20
CA ARG A 2 35.99 -44.47 60.70
C ARG A 2 36.01 -44.58 59.14
N GLY A 3 36.29 -43.59 58.36
CA GLY A 3 37.29 -42.53 58.38
C GLY A 3 36.93 -41.53 57.30
N LEU A 4 37.20 -40.33 57.52
CA LEU A 4 38.33 -39.47 57.10
C LEU A 4 38.77 -39.65 55.63
N CYS A 5 38.61 -38.59 54.82
CA CYS A 5 39.70 -37.93 54.12
C CYS A 5 39.14 -36.82 53.18
N LEU A 6 39.54 -35.70 53.50
CA LEU A 6 40.39 -34.71 52.85
C LEU A 6 39.70 -33.79 51.82
N ALA A 7 39.84 -32.54 52.17
CA ALA A 7 39.62 -31.34 51.37
C ALA A 7 40.46 -31.33 50.09
N ALA A 8 39.84 -30.92 49.01
CA ALA A 8 40.53 -30.32 47.87
C ALA A 8 39.77 -29.05 47.46
N LEU A 9 40.35 -27.96 47.95
CA LEU A 9 40.03 -26.60 47.55
C LEU A 9 40.52 -26.39 46.11
N MET A 10 39.59 -26.29 45.15
CA MET A 10 39.94 -25.77 43.83
C MET A 10 39.23 -24.46 43.65
N MET A 11 40.00 -23.40 43.68
CA MET A 11 39.68 -22.08 43.17
C MET A 11 39.30 -22.21 41.69
N LEU A 12 38.05 -22.00 41.34
CA LEU A 12 37.67 -21.65 39.97
C LEU A 12 37.54 -20.13 39.92
N ALA A 13 38.56 -19.53 39.33
CA ALA A 13 38.59 -18.11 38.99
C ALA A 13 37.38 -17.78 38.09
N GLY A 14 36.54 -16.85 38.55
CA GLY A 14 35.44 -16.30 37.78
C GLY A 14 35.96 -15.57 36.54
N LEU A 15 35.73 -16.16 35.36
CA LEU A 15 35.74 -15.42 34.11
C LEU A 15 34.41 -14.67 34.02
N ALA A 16 34.40 -13.46 34.55
CA ALA A 16 33.37 -12.49 34.24
C ALA A 16 33.44 -12.19 32.75
N GLY A 17 32.54 -12.86 31.97
CA GLY A 17 32.32 -12.51 30.58
C GLY A 17 31.81 -11.07 30.51
N ARG A 18 32.67 -10.17 30.02
CA ARG A 18 32.25 -8.82 29.65
C ARG A 18 31.21 -8.95 28.54
N PRO A 19 30.05 -8.24 28.62
CA PRO A 19 29.16 -8.14 27.49
C PRO A 19 29.91 -7.49 26.35
N VAL A 20 30.09 -8.23 25.26
CA VAL A 20 30.53 -7.67 23.99
C VAL A 20 29.37 -6.79 23.54
N LEU A 21 29.50 -5.48 23.75
CA LEU A 21 28.68 -4.49 23.06
C LEU A 21 28.90 -4.73 21.57
N GLY A 22 27.95 -5.34 20.92
CA GLY A 22 27.89 -5.43 19.47
C GLY A 22 27.92 -4.01 18.93
N GLN A 23 29.06 -3.58 18.41
CA GLN A 23 29.11 -2.42 17.56
C GLN A 23 28.26 -2.77 16.34
N SER A 24 27.12 -2.08 16.21
CA SER A 24 26.42 -2.01 14.93
C SER A 24 27.47 -1.49 13.93
N LEU A 25 27.91 -2.37 13.04
CA LEU A 25 28.61 -1.97 11.85
C LEU A 25 27.60 -1.12 11.06
N ASP A 26 27.74 0.21 11.16
CA ASP A 26 27.23 1.12 10.16
C ASP A 26 27.89 0.70 8.83
N LEU A 27 27.22 -0.20 8.12
CA LEU A 27 27.56 -0.46 6.74
C LEU A 27 27.34 0.86 6.01
N PRO A 28 28.35 1.40 5.32
CA PRO A 28 28.17 2.60 4.54
C PRO A 28 26.97 2.34 3.62
N SER A 29 26.02 3.28 3.59
CA SER A 29 24.91 3.29 2.64
C SER A 29 25.54 3.00 1.27
N ARG A 30 25.16 1.87 0.67
CA ARG A 30 25.58 1.57 -0.70
C ARG A 30 24.99 2.67 -1.55
N ASP A 31 25.82 3.60 -1.99
CA ASP A 31 25.49 4.49 -3.09
C ASP A 31 25.32 3.61 -4.32
N LEU A 32 24.08 3.18 -4.56
CA LEU A 32 23.76 2.44 -5.76
C LEU A 32 23.98 3.38 -6.95
N PRO A 33 24.66 2.95 -8.01
CA PRO A 33 24.91 3.81 -9.15
C PRO A 33 23.59 4.24 -9.81
N VAL A 34 23.41 5.54 -9.98
CA VAL A 34 22.33 6.12 -10.76
C VAL A 34 22.79 6.19 -12.21
N THR A 35 22.03 5.59 -13.12
CA THR A 35 22.28 5.72 -14.56
C THR A 35 21.25 6.67 -15.16
N LEU A 36 21.72 7.74 -15.80
CA LEU A 36 20.90 8.73 -16.50
C LEU A 36 21.15 8.63 -18.02
N ILE A 37 20.09 8.54 -18.79
CA ILE A 37 20.10 8.61 -20.27
C ILE A 37 19.15 9.73 -20.68
N ALA A 38 19.59 10.61 -21.59
CA ALA A 38 18.77 11.69 -22.13
C ALA A 38 19.33 12.12 -23.50
N ASP A 39 18.51 12.82 -24.29
CA ASP A 39 18.96 13.37 -25.57
C ASP A 39 19.97 14.53 -25.36
N ASN A 40 19.78 15.30 -24.29
CA ASN A 40 20.66 16.41 -23.92
C ASN A 40 20.84 16.46 -22.40
N VAL A 41 22.09 16.61 -21.95
CA VAL A 41 22.43 16.79 -20.53
C VAL A 41 23.34 18.01 -20.41
N ARG A 42 22.97 18.95 -19.56
CA ARG A 42 23.73 20.17 -19.27
C ARG A 42 23.94 20.32 -17.79
N TYR A 43 25.11 20.75 -17.40
CA TYR A 43 25.41 21.16 -16.04
C TYR A 43 25.68 22.65 -15.99
N ASP A 44 24.92 23.38 -15.22
CA ASP A 44 25.11 24.80 -14.93
C ASP A 44 25.96 24.93 -13.65
N THR A 45 27.19 25.36 -13.82
CA THR A 45 28.17 25.45 -12.73
C THR A 45 27.88 26.60 -11.77
N GLU A 46 27.23 27.69 -12.26
CA GLU A 46 26.89 28.82 -11.39
C GLU A 46 25.69 28.54 -10.52
N ALA A 47 24.70 27.87 -11.09
CA ALA A 47 23.48 27.46 -10.36
C ALA A 47 23.58 26.08 -9.68
N GLU A 48 24.69 25.37 -9.89
CA GLU A 48 24.92 23.99 -9.39
C GLU A 48 23.73 23.07 -9.74
N ARG A 49 23.30 23.11 -11.01
CA ARG A 49 22.15 22.37 -11.52
C ARG A 49 22.51 21.46 -12.68
N LEU A 50 22.04 20.20 -12.57
CA LEU A 50 22.03 19.28 -13.71
C LEU A 50 20.65 19.32 -14.37
N VAL A 51 20.60 19.53 -15.68
CA VAL A 51 19.36 19.50 -16.46
C VAL A 51 19.51 18.45 -17.55
N ALA A 52 18.63 17.47 -17.54
CA ALA A 52 18.49 16.44 -18.58
C ALA A 52 17.17 16.66 -19.33
N GLU A 53 17.20 16.68 -20.65
CA GLU A 53 16.07 16.99 -21.53
C GLU A 53 15.98 15.99 -22.68
N GLY A 54 14.73 15.64 -23.04
CA GLY A 54 14.42 14.73 -24.13
C GLY A 54 14.64 13.26 -23.79
N ASN A 55 13.56 12.47 -23.83
CA ASN A 55 13.56 11.02 -23.57
C ASN A 55 14.35 10.60 -22.32
N VAL A 56 14.22 11.39 -21.26
CA VAL A 56 15.01 11.17 -20.03
C VAL A 56 14.62 9.85 -19.38
N GLN A 57 15.61 9.02 -19.08
CA GLN A 57 15.46 7.76 -18.36
C GLN A 57 16.48 7.71 -17.23
N VAL A 58 15.99 7.41 -16.02
CA VAL A 58 16.82 7.21 -14.81
C VAL A 58 16.61 5.81 -14.29
N PHE A 59 17.70 5.10 -14.09
CA PHE A 59 17.71 3.76 -13.49
C PHE A 59 18.37 3.82 -12.11
N TYR A 60 17.62 3.43 -11.11
CA TYR A 60 18.08 3.41 -9.71
C TYR A 60 17.39 2.29 -8.94
N ASP A 61 18.13 1.43 -8.29
CA ASP A 61 17.63 0.36 -7.41
C ASP A 61 16.51 -0.48 -8.07
N GLY A 62 16.71 -0.88 -9.33
CA GLY A 62 15.73 -1.65 -10.10
C GLY A 62 14.49 -0.87 -10.53
N ARG A 63 14.42 0.43 -10.21
CA ARG A 63 13.37 1.35 -10.67
C ARG A 63 13.77 2.01 -11.97
N THR A 64 12.78 2.30 -12.80
CA THR A 64 12.96 3.08 -14.03
C THR A 64 12.03 4.28 -13.99
N LEU A 65 12.60 5.48 -13.98
CA LEU A 65 11.88 6.74 -14.12
C LEU A 65 12.06 7.26 -15.53
N THR A 66 10.97 7.59 -16.22
CA THR A 66 11.00 8.30 -17.50
C THR A 66 10.31 9.65 -17.37
N ALA A 67 10.84 10.68 -18.00
CA ALA A 67 10.28 12.04 -18.00
C ALA A 67 10.68 12.80 -19.30
N ALA A 68 10.02 13.92 -19.56
CA ALA A 68 10.45 14.82 -20.64
C ALA A 68 11.68 15.64 -20.24
N ARG A 69 11.71 16.05 -18.96
CA ARG A 69 12.82 16.81 -18.37
C ARG A 69 13.02 16.37 -16.92
N ILE A 70 14.28 16.30 -16.50
CA ILE A 70 14.67 16.16 -15.09
C ILE A 70 15.71 17.23 -14.78
N THR A 71 15.47 17.94 -13.69
CA THR A 71 16.42 18.90 -13.12
C THR A 71 16.81 18.43 -11.73
N TYR A 72 18.08 18.30 -11.48
CA TYR A 72 18.65 18.10 -10.15
C TYR A 72 19.29 19.41 -9.68
N ASP A 73 18.81 19.97 -8.60
CA ASP A 73 19.30 21.16 -7.94
C ASP A 73 20.13 20.72 -6.74
N ASP A 74 21.45 20.88 -6.80
CA ASP A 74 22.35 20.40 -5.78
C ASP A 74 22.26 21.20 -4.46
N PRO A 75 22.14 22.56 -4.48
CA PRO A 75 21.97 23.34 -3.26
C PRO A 75 20.74 22.97 -2.45
N SER A 76 19.61 22.73 -3.11
CA SER A 76 18.37 22.33 -2.45
C SER A 76 18.22 20.81 -2.29
N ARG A 77 19.09 20.02 -2.93
CA ARG A 77 19.01 18.57 -3.04
C ARG A 77 17.63 18.11 -3.52
N THR A 78 17.12 18.79 -4.54
CA THR A 78 15.78 18.53 -5.07
C THR A 78 15.85 17.99 -6.50
N ILE A 79 15.10 16.92 -6.75
CA ILE A 79 14.88 16.37 -8.09
C ILE A 79 13.52 16.86 -8.57
N LEU A 80 13.52 17.60 -9.67
CA LEU A 80 12.32 18.06 -10.34
C LEU A 80 12.16 17.29 -11.65
N ALA A 81 11.04 16.59 -11.82
CA ALA A 81 10.69 15.92 -13.07
C ALA A 81 9.42 16.53 -13.65
N GLU A 82 9.44 16.79 -14.97
CA GLU A 82 8.38 17.47 -15.69
C GLU A 82 7.99 16.70 -16.96
N GLY A 83 6.71 16.85 -17.36
CA GLY A 83 6.13 16.23 -18.54
C GLY A 83 5.43 14.91 -18.22
N PRO A 84 5.23 14.03 -19.20
CA PRO A 84 4.68 12.71 -18.94
C PRO A 84 5.71 11.86 -18.18
N ILE A 85 5.52 11.76 -16.86
CA ILE A 85 6.38 11.01 -15.96
C ILE A 85 5.83 9.59 -15.84
N THR A 86 6.71 8.59 -15.92
CA THR A 86 6.38 7.21 -15.60
C THR A 86 7.46 6.62 -14.71
N LEU A 87 7.08 6.17 -13.52
CA LEU A 87 7.94 5.42 -12.62
C LEU A 87 7.48 3.96 -12.59
N ARG A 88 8.38 3.05 -12.93
CA ARG A 88 8.19 1.59 -12.82
C ARG A 88 9.00 1.07 -11.66
N ASN A 89 8.33 0.38 -10.74
CA ASN A 89 8.95 -0.25 -9.60
C ASN A 89 9.22 -1.75 -9.84
N PRO A 90 10.16 -2.37 -9.10
CA PRO A 90 10.47 -3.80 -9.21
C PRO A 90 9.27 -4.71 -8.89
N ASP A 91 8.35 -4.27 -8.04
CA ASP A 91 7.12 -4.98 -7.68
C ASP A 91 6.07 -4.98 -8.81
N GLY A 92 6.39 -4.36 -9.96
CA GLY A 92 5.51 -4.23 -11.11
C GLY A 92 4.47 -3.11 -10.98
N SER A 93 4.51 -2.30 -9.93
CA SER A 93 3.68 -1.11 -9.82
C SER A 93 4.19 -0.02 -10.78
N ILE A 94 3.24 0.74 -11.33
CA ILE A 94 3.52 1.83 -12.27
C ILE A 94 2.83 3.08 -11.74
N LEU A 95 3.60 4.16 -11.63
CA LEU A 95 3.12 5.48 -11.28
C LEU A 95 3.27 6.41 -12.48
N HIS A 96 2.22 7.12 -12.83
CA HIS A 96 2.22 8.21 -13.81
C HIS A 96 1.96 9.53 -13.10
N ALA A 97 2.61 10.59 -13.55
CA ALA A 97 2.39 11.96 -13.08
C ALA A 97 2.70 12.97 -14.19
N THR A 98 2.29 14.22 -14.00
CA THR A 98 2.66 15.32 -14.90
C THR A 98 3.79 16.17 -14.34
N TYR A 99 3.98 16.11 -13.03
CA TYR A 99 4.99 16.86 -12.30
C TYR A 99 5.39 16.06 -11.07
N ALA A 100 6.66 16.05 -10.75
CA ALA A 100 7.19 15.46 -9.52
C ALA A 100 8.32 16.33 -8.98
N GLU A 101 8.29 16.57 -7.68
CA GLU A 101 9.37 17.19 -6.90
C GLU A 101 9.71 16.21 -5.77
N LEU A 102 10.94 15.76 -5.70
CA LEU A 102 11.36 14.65 -4.86
C LEU A 102 12.70 14.98 -4.19
N ASP A 103 12.92 14.47 -2.99
CA ASP A 103 14.28 14.39 -2.45
C ASP A 103 15.06 13.22 -3.07
N PRO A 104 16.39 13.22 -3.04
CA PRO A 104 17.20 12.16 -3.62
C PRO A 104 16.96 10.80 -2.98
N GLU A 105 16.60 10.77 -1.72
CA GLU A 105 16.28 9.58 -0.95
C GLU A 105 14.85 9.07 -1.22
N LEU A 106 14.04 9.80 -2.01
CA LEU A 106 12.64 9.51 -2.33
C LEU A 106 11.76 9.32 -1.08
N ARG A 107 12.14 9.96 0.03
CA ARG A 107 11.40 9.93 1.29
C ARG A 107 10.34 11.01 1.38
N ASN A 108 10.61 12.14 0.72
CA ASN A 108 9.68 13.25 0.61
C ASN A 108 9.45 13.59 -0.85
N GLY A 109 8.25 14.02 -1.17
CA GLY A 109 7.94 14.43 -2.52
C GLY A 109 6.52 14.89 -2.73
N LEU A 110 6.35 15.63 -3.81
CA LEU A 110 5.08 16.13 -4.33
C LEU A 110 4.89 15.64 -5.75
N LEU A 111 3.71 15.11 -6.04
CA LEU A 111 3.29 14.64 -7.35
C LEU A 111 2.01 15.37 -7.75
N ARG A 112 1.88 15.75 -9.01
CA ARG A 112 0.63 16.30 -9.55
C ARG A 112 0.06 15.39 -10.62
N SER A 113 -1.28 15.30 -10.67
CA SER A 113 -2.03 14.43 -11.57
C SER A 113 -1.52 12.99 -11.48
N ALA A 114 -1.33 12.51 -10.24
CA ALA A 114 -0.78 11.18 -9.98
C ALA A 114 -1.81 10.09 -10.31
N GLN A 115 -1.35 9.06 -11.02
CA GLN A 115 -2.11 7.84 -11.29
C GLN A 115 -1.20 6.66 -11.02
N ALA A 116 -1.66 5.71 -10.21
CA ALA A 116 -0.90 4.52 -9.90
C ALA A 116 -1.68 3.26 -10.24
N VAL A 117 -0.98 2.27 -10.78
CA VAL A 117 -1.47 0.91 -10.97
C VAL A 117 -0.66 0.01 -10.06
N LEU A 118 -1.30 -0.51 -9.00
CA LEU A 118 -0.69 -1.37 -8.00
C LEU A 118 -1.07 -2.84 -8.29
N GLN A 119 -0.09 -3.74 -8.19
CA GLN A 119 -0.29 -5.19 -8.38
C GLN A 119 -1.10 -5.55 -9.64
N ARG A 120 -1.03 -4.73 -10.69
CA ARG A 120 -1.80 -4.87 -11.96
C ARG A 120 -3.33 -4.92 -11.79
N ARG A 121 -3.87 -4.68 -10.62
CA ARG A 121 -5.31 -4.79 -10.31
C ARG A 121 -5.91 -3.49 -9.80
N PHE A 122 -5.17 -2.77 -8.97
CA PHE A 122 -5.69 -1.58 -8.29
C PHE A 122 -5.23 -0.32 -8.99
N ARG A 123 -6.17 0.58 -9.23
CA ARG A 123 -5.93 1.87 -9.84
C ARG A 123 -6.29 2.96 -8.85
N ILE A 124 -5.35 3.86 -8.65
CA ILE A 124 -5.52 5.04 -7.83
C ILE A 124 -5.21 6.23 -8.72
N ALA A 125 -6.05 7.25 -8.66
CA ALA A 125 -5.77 8.54 -9.25
C ALA A 125 -5.96 9.62 -8.20
N ALA A 126 -5.10 10.63 -8.19
CA ALA A 126 -5.19 11.78 -7.29
C ALA A 126 -4.78 13.04 -8.03
N VAL A 127 -5.36 14.17 -7.67
CA VAL A 127 -4.95 15.46 -8.22
C VAL A 127 -3.57 15.82 -7.72
N GLU A 128 -3.32 15.58 -6.43
CA GLU A 128 -2.03 15.77 -5.81
C GLU A 128 -1.70 14.60 -4.89
N GLY A 129 -0.46 14.16 -4.90
CA GLY A 129 0.09 13.17 -4.00
C GLY A 129 1.31 13.72 -3.29
N ARG A 130 1.40 13.56 -1.98
CA ARG A 130 2.57 13.94 -1.17
C ARG A 130 3.09 12.73 -0.42
N ARG A 131 4.39 12.53 -0.50
CA ARG A 131 5.10 11.56 0.32
C ARG A 131 5.82 12.30 1.44
N ILE A 132 5.71 11.81 2.66
CA ILE A 132 6.25 12.47 3.85
C ILE A 132 7.03 11.44 4.66
N ALA A 133 8.29 11.75 4.95
CA ALA A 133 9.23 10.97 5.76
C ALA A 133 9.40 9.50 5.32
N GLY A 134 9.09 9.18 4.04
CA GLY A 134 9.12 7.82 3.54
C GLY A 134 8.02 6.90 4.08
N ARG A 135 7.18 7.39 4.99
CA ARG A 135 6.13 6.63 5.68
C ARG A 135 4.74 6.94 5.18
N TYR A 136 4.39 8.21 5.09
CA TYR A 136 3.04 8.62 4.75
C TYR A 136 2.92 8.96 3.28
N ASN A 137 1.89 8.42 2.61
CA ASN A 137 1.45 8.90 1.31
C ASN A 137 0.08 9.58 1.50
N LEU A 138 0.03 10.88 1.27
CA LEU A 138 -1.18 11.68 1.33
C LEU A 138 -1.64 11.97 -0.09
N LEU A 139 -2.89 11.67 -0.40
CA LEU A 139 -3.50 11.88 -1.70
C LEU A 139 -4.70 12.80 -1.56
N ASP A 140 -4.69 13.90 -2.27
CA ASP A 140 -5.79 14.85 -2.28
C ASP A 140 -6.68 14.63 -3.50
N ARG A 141 -7.99 14.59 -3.28
CA ARG A 141 -9.02 14.30 -4.30
C ARG A 141 -8.73 13.00 -5.04
N ALA A 142 -8.71 11.92 -4.27
CA ALA A 142 -8.33 10.61 -4.77
C ALA A 142 -9.55 9.80 -5.23
N VAL A 143 -9.31 8.96 -6.22
CA VAL A 143 -10.25 7.97 -6.74
C VAL A 143 -9.54 6.62 -6.75
N PHE A 144 -10.22 5.61 -6.24
CA PHE A 144 -9.73 4.24 -6.18
C PHE A 144 -10.73 3.28 -6.84
N SER A 145 -10.26 2.33 -7.64
CA SER A 145 -11.05 1.25 -8.22
C SER A 145 -10.16 0.08 -8.61
N ASN A 146 -10.71 -1.14 -8.61
CA ASN A 146 -10.06 -2.31 -9.22
C ASN A 146 -10.63 -2.64 -10.62
N CYS A 147 -11.64 -1.89 -11.07
CA CYS A 147 -12.26 -2.12 -12.36
C CYS A 147 -11.37 -1.63 -13.51
N THR A 148 -11.37 -2.39 -14.59
CA THR A 148 -10.74 -1.95 -15.84
C THR A 148 -11.65 -0.94 -16.52
N VAL A 149 -11.13 0.26 -16.73
CA VAL A 149 -11.79 1.32 -17.50
C VAL A 149 -11.29 1.26 -18.93
N CYS A 150 -12.19 1.30 -19.88
CA CYS A 150 -11.86 1.33 -21.31
C CYS A 150 -12.64 2.46 -22.01
N PRO A 151 -12.26 2.88 -23.22
CA PRO A 151 -12.95 3.95 -23.93
C PRO A 151 -14.45 3.73 -24.13
N ALA A 152 -14.88 2.47 -24.27
CA ALA A 152 -16.29 2.10 -24.40
C ALA A 152 -17.07 2.14 -23.07
N ALA A 153 -16.35 2.03 -21.92
CA ALA A 153 -16.90 2.09 -20.57
C ALA A 153 -16.00 2.96 -19.68
N PRO A 154 -16.09 4.30 -19.81
CA PRO A 154 -15.19 5.23 -19.12
C PRO A 154 -15.46 5.32 -17.61
N VAL A 155 -16.62 4.88 -17.15
CA VAL A 155 -16.99 4.84 -15.74
C VAL A 155 -16.75 3.42 -15.22
N PRO A 156 -15.94 3.23 -14.17
CA PRO A 156 -15.77 1.91 -13.58
C PRO A 156 -17.08 1.43 -12.95
N LEU A 157 -17.27 0.11 -12.89
CA LEU A 157 -18.47 -0.49 -12.27
C LEU A 157 -18.65 0.01 -10.83
N TRP A 158 -17.54 0.14 -10.09
CA TRP A 158 -17.53 0.80 -8.79
C TRP A 158 -16.23 1.59 -8.57
N ARG A 159 -16.32 2.61 -7.73
CA ARG A 159 -15.17 3.39 -7.29
C ARG A 159 -15.40 3.98 -5.91
N ILE A 160 -14.31 4.21 -5.20
CA ILE A 160 -14.28 5.04 -3.99
C ILE A 160 -13.67 6.37 -4.38
N ARG A 161 -14.37 7.46 -4.11
CA ARG A 161 -13.84 8.83 -4.18
C ARG A 161 -13.65 9.34 -2.76
N ALA A 162 -12.58 10.06 -2.51
CA ALA A 162 -12.33 10.68 -1.21
C ALA A 162 -11.73 12.07 -1.40
N SER A 163 -12.05 13.00 -0.48
CA SER A 163 -11.40 14.31 -0.44
C SER A 163 -9.93 14.16 -0.11
N ARG A 164 -9.62 13.23 0.80
CA ARG A 164 -8.25 12.91 1.21
C ARG A 164 -8.09 11.42 1.50
N VAL A 165 -6.95 10.87 1.11
CA VAL A 165 -6.52 9.51 1.49
C VAL A 165 -5.14 9.59 2.12
N LEU A 166 -5.00 9.04 3.33
CA LEU A 166 -3.73 8.88 4.01
C LEU A 166 -3.38 7.40 4.09
N HIS A 167 -2.29 7.01 3.45
CA HIS A 167 -1.72 5.67 3.56
C HIS A 167 -0.52 5.71 4.52
N ASP A 168 -0.66 5.12 5.68
CA ASP A 168 0.43 4.88 6.63
C ASP A 168 1.07 3.53 6.33
N GLN A 169 2.24 3.54 5.70
CA GLN A 169 2.94 2.32 5.29
C GLN A 169 3.48 1.51 6.48
N GLU A 170 3.80 2.16 7.58
CA GLU A 170 4.32 1.48 8.78
C GLU A 170 3.17 0.82 9.57
N ALA A 171 2.07 1.53 9.75
CA ALA A 171 0.87 0.97 10.37
C ALA A 171 0.10 0.03 9.44
N GLN A 172 0.44 0.00 8.14
CA GLN A 172 -0.27 -0.74 7.09
C GLN A 172 -1.78 -0.44 7.07
N LEU A 173 -2.13 0.84 7.19
CA LEU A 173 -3.51 1.34 7.22
C LEU A 173 -3.72 2.41 6.14
N ILE A 174 -4.89 2.36 5.52
CA ILE A 174 -5.36 3.38 4.60
C ILE A 174 -6.58 4.06 5.21
N HIS A 175 -6.49 5.37 5.37
CA HIS A 175 -7.54 6.23 5.94
C HIS A 175 -8.14 7.07 4.83
N TYR A 176 -9.45 7.25 4.87
CA TYR A 176 -10.22 8.04 3.91
C TYR A 176 -11.03 9.10 4.65
N GLU A 177 -11.00 10.32 4.14
CA GLU A 177 -11.84 11.44 4.58
C GLU A 177 -12.84 11.77 3.47
N ASP A 178 -14.10 12.00 3.84
CA ASP A 178 -15.21 12.30 2.93
C ASP A 178 -15.31 11.28 1.78
N ALA A 179 -15.32 10.01 2.13
CA ALA A 179 -15.37 8.93 1.16
C ALA A 179 -16.79 8.74 0.62
N THR A 180 -16.90 8.59 -0.70
CA THR A 180 -18.13 8.22 -1.39
C THR A 180 -17.89 6.95 -2.18
N PHE A 181 -18.73 5.94 -1.95
CA PHE A 181 -18.78 4.74 -2.76
C PHE A 181 -19.77 4.90 -3.89
N ASP A 182 -19.27 4.88 -5.12
CA ASP A 182 -20.09 5.03 -6.34
C ASP A 182 -20.19 3.66 -7.04
N VAL A 183 -21.39 3.35 -7.56
CA VAL A 183 -21.63 2.24 -8.47
C VAL A 183 -22.17 2.78 -9.79
N MET A 184 -21.53 2.43 -10.91
CA MET A 184 -21.84 2.95 -12.25
C MET A 184 -21.93 4.50 -12.30
N GLY A 185 -21.13 5.18 -11.48
CA GLY A 185 -21.11 6.63 -11.39
C GLY A 185 -22.13 7.26 -10.44
N VAL A 186 -23.06 6.46 -9.89
CA VAL A 186 -24.05 6.92 -8.91
C VAL A 186 -23.50 6.77 -7.50
N PRO A 187 -23.47 7.83 -6.67
CA PRO A 187 -23.04 7.74 -5.28
C PRO A 187 -24.11 7.02 -4.45
N LEU A 188 -23.73 5.91 -3.80
CA LEU A 188 -24.63 5.10 -2.98
C LEU A 188 -24.40 5.31 -1.48
N ILE A 189 -23.15 5.41 -1.05
CA ILE A 189 -22.80 5.49 0.37
C ILE A 189 -21.82 6.63 0.55
N TYR A 190 -22.06 7.46 1.57
CA TYR A 190 -21.11 8.48 2.04
C TYR A 190 -20.66 8.14 3.45
N LEU A 191 -19.33 8.18 3.64
CA LEU A 191 -18.67 7.96 4.92
C LEU A 191 -17.76 9.16 5.21
N PRO A 192 -18.02 9.95 6.26
CA PRO A 192 -17.18 11.08 6.64
C PRO A 192 -15.72 10.66 6.91
N TYR A 193 -15.59 9.46 7.47
CA TYR A 193 -14.30 8.83 7.73
C TYR A 193 -14.45 7.33 7.70
N PHE A 194 -13.50 6.68 7.03
CA PHE A 194 -13.38 5.23 7.12
C PHE A 194 -11.92 4.81 6.95
N ARG A 195 -11.57 3.63 7.42
CA ARG A 195 -10.23 3.06 7.24
C ARG A 195 -10.30 1.57 7.00
N HIS A 196 -9.30 1.06 6.31
CA HIS A 196 -9.09 -0.38 6.14
C HIS A 196 -7.60 -0.72 6.13
N PRO A 197 -7.23 -1.99 6.39
CA PRO A 197 -5.86 -2.46 6.23
C PRO A 197 -5.37 -2.27 4.80
N ASP A 198 -4.06 -2.02 4.64
CA ASP A 198 -3.41 -2.06 3.34
C ASP A 198 -3.62 -3.45 2.71
N PRO A 199 -3.98 -3.54 1.42
CA PRO A 199 -4.16 -4.83 0.73
C PRO A 199 -2.90 -5.73 0.71
N THR A 200 -1.74 -5.19 1.04
CA THR A 200 -0.49 -5.96 1.18
C THR A 200 -0.37 -6.66 2.53
N LEU A 201 -1.19 -6.30 3.52
CA LEU A 201 -1.23 -6.96 4.81
C LEU A 201 -1.90 -8.33 4.68
N GLU A 202 -1.19 -9.40 5.00
CA GLU A 202 -1.72 -10.78 4.86
C GLU A 202 -2.91 -11.05 5.77
N ARG A 203 -2.91 -10.45 7.00
CA ARG A 203 -3.98 -10.63 7.99
C ARG A 203 -4.24 -9.34 8.76
N GLY A 204 -5.23 -8.57 8.35
CA GLY A 204 -5.63 -7.34 9.03
C GLY A 204 -7.14 -7.23 9.20
N THR A 205 -7.62 -7.01 10.42
CA THR A 205 -9.04 -6.78 10.69
C THR A 205 -9.51 -5.52 10.00
N GLY A 206 -10.59 -5.63 9.21
CA GLY A 206 -11.19 -4.48 8.53
C GLY A 206 -12.08 -4.85 7.37
N PHE A 207 -12.65 -3.84 6.72
CA PHE A 207 -13.43 -4.05 5.51
C PHE A 207 -12.53 -4.51 4.36
N LEU A 208 -12.95 -5.57 3.70
CA LEU A 208 -12.37 -6.00 2.45
C LEU A 208 -13.01 -5.23 1.29
N MET A 209 -12.46 -5.42 0.10
CA MET A 209 -12.98 -4.77 -1.08
C MET A 209 -14.43 -5.15 -1.35
N PRO A 210 -15.32 -4.17 -1.52
CA PRO A 210 -16.67 -4.44 -1.94
C PRO A 210 -16.68 -5.02 -3.35
N SER A 211 -17.66 -5.86 -3.63
CA SER A 211 -17.89 -6.43 -4.97
C SER A 211 -19.33 -6.29 -5.37
N VAL A 212 -19.54 -6.01 -6.65
CA VAL A 212 -20.88 -5.98 -7.26
C VAL A 212 -21.05 -7.26 -8.07
N GLN A 213 -22.16 -7.93 -7.87
CA GLN A 213 -22.54 -9.16 -8.58
C GLN A 213 -23.92 -9.01 -9.20
N THR A 214 -24.15 -9.77 -10.25
CA THR A 214 -25.47 -9.87 -10.90
C THR A 214 -25.80 -11.35 -11.08
N SER A 215 -27.00 -11.74 -10.67
CA SER A 215 -27.50 -13.10 -10.89
C SER A 215 -29.00 -13.05 -11.16
N ASP A 216 -29.52 -14.12 -11.75
CA ASP A 216 -30.95 -14.25 -12.04
C ASP A 216 -31.79 -14.42 -10.75
N THR A 217 -31.16 -14.87 -9.64
CA THR A 217 -31.86 -15.10 -8.36
C THR A 217 -31.86 -13.85 -7.48
N PHE A 218 -30.70 -13.12 -7.43
CA PHE A 218 -30.51 -12.01 -6.50
C PHE A 218 -30.59 -10.63 -7.17
N GLY A 219 -30.73 -10.59 -8.51
CA GLY A 219 -30.66 -9.36 -9.27
C GLY A 219 -29.27 -8.72 -9.19
N TYR A 220 -29.20 -7.42 -8.99
CA TYR A 220 -27.95 -6.71 -8.68
C TYR A 220 -27.70 -6.78 -7.19
N GLY A 221 -26.46 -7.12 -6.82
CA GLY A 221 -26.09 -7.23 -5.42
C GLY A 221 -24.74 -6.62 -5.11
N LEU A 222 -24.65 -5.98 -3.94
CA LEU A 222 -23.45 -5.38 -3.37
C LEU A 222 -23.01 -6.19 -2.15
N ARG A 223 -21.82 -6.80 -2.22
CA ARG A 223 -21.18 -7.44 -1.07
C ARG A 223 -20.15 -6.51 -0.44
N THR A 224 -20.21 -6.36 0.86
CA THR A 224 -19.26 -5.54 1.65
C THR A 224 -18.66 -6.38 2.78
N PRO A 225 -17.68 -7.27 2.48
CA PRO A 225 -17.17 -8.18 3.48
C PRO A 225 -16.34 -7.44 4.54
N PHE A 226 -16.52 -7.84 5.80
CA PHE A 226 -15.69 -7.43 6.93
C PHE A 226 -14.92 -8.65 7.42
N TYR A 227 -13.59 -8.58 7.37
CA TYR A 227 -12.67 -9.59 7.84
C TYR A 227 -12.26 -9.29 9.27
N TRP A 228 -12.32 -10.28 10.12
CA TRP A 228 -11.91 -10.21 11.51
C TRP A 228 -10.81 -11.25 11.79
N ALA A 229 -9.57 -10.81 11.94
CA ALA A 229 -8.48 -11.61 12.45
C ALA A 229 -8.66 -11.74 13.97
N ILE A 230 -9.17 -12.87 14.44
CA ILE A 230 -9.47 -13.11 15.86
C ILE A 230 -8.17 -13.36 16.61
N ASP A 231 -7.36 -14.28 16.10
CA ASP A 231 -6.01 -14.60 16.60
C ASP A 231 -5.14 -15.16 15.46
N ASP A 232 -3.91 -15.62 15.75
CA ASP A 232 -2.98 -16.13 14.74
C ASP A 232 -3.49 -17.41 14.02
N HIS A 233 -4.48 -18.07 14.57
CA HIS A 233 -4.96 -19.36 14.10
C HIS A 233 -6.44 -19.34 13.70
N SER A 234 -7.16 -18.26 14.01
CA SER A 234 -8.59 -18.15 13.74
C SER A 234 -8.96 -16.79 13.13
N ASP A 235 -9.92 -16.81 12.24
CA ASP A 235 -10.50 -15.63 11.64
C ASP A 235 -11.96 -15.85 11.25
N ALA A 236 -12.67 -14.74 11.05
CA ALA A 236 -14.04 -14.75 10.58
C ALA A 236 -14.22 -13.67 9.49
N THR A 237 -15.11 -13.94 8.55
CA THR A 237 -15.56 -12.94 7.58
C THR A 237 -17.08 -12.84 7.65
N ILE A 238 -17.58 -11.65 7.85
CA ILE A 238 -19.02 -11.35 7.82
C ILE A 238 -19.28 -10.50 6.60
N THR A 239 -20.17 -10.97 5.71
CA THR A 239 -20.45 -10.31 4.45
C THR A 239 -21.93 -9.94 4.35
N PRO A 240 -22.29 -8.69 4.66
CA PRO A 240 -23.57 -8.16 4.22
C PRO A 240 -23.63 -8.16 2.69
N PHE A 241 -24.62 -8.80 2.14
CA PHE A 241 -24.91 -8.87 0.72
C PHE A 241 -26.28 -8.26 0.47
N LEU A 242 -26.28 -7.01 0.04
CA LEU A 242 -27.50 -6.27 -0.28
C LEU A 242 -27.87 -6.55 -1.72
N THR A 243 -29.09 -7.06 -1.95
CA THR A 243 -29.57 -7.48 -3.26
C THR A 243 -30.83 -6.72 -3.64
N THR A 244 -31.15 -6.63 -4.93
CA THR A 244 -32.36 -5.96 -5.41
C THR A 244 -33.61 -6.84 -5.28
N ASP A 245 -33.46 -8.16 -5.37
CA ASP A 245 -34.58 -9.07 -5.47
C ASP A 245 -34.88 -9.83 -4.17
N GLU A 246 -33.84 -10.11 -3.35
CA GLU A 246 -33.94 -10.89 -2.12
C GLU A 246 -33.60 -10.08 -0.84
N GLY A 247 -33.45 -8.74 -0.96
CA GLY A 247 -33.14 -7.89 0.17
C GLY A 247 -31.75 -8.09 0.75
N LEU A 248 -31.60 -8.21 2.08
CA LEU A 248 -30.33 -8.37 2.78
C LEU A 248 -30.06 -9.83 3.10
N VAL A 249 -29.00 -10.37 2.53
CA VAL A 249 -28.40 -11.66 2.90
C VAL A 249 -27.16 -11.40 3.76
N LEU A 250 -27.08 -12.02 4.92
CA LEU A 250 -25.89 -11.99 5.77
C LEU A 250 -25.13 -13.31 5.65
N GLU A 251 -23.95 -13.27 5.00
CA GLU A 251 -23.07 -14.43 4.87
C GLU A 251 -22.02 -14.41 6.00
N GLY A 252 -21.70 -15.56 6.56
CA GLY A 252 -20.70 -15.74 7.60
C GLY A 252 -19.73 -16.86 7.25
N GLU A 253 -18.45 -16.59 7.38
CA GLU A 253 -17.36 -17.56 7.23
C GLU A 253 -16.52 -17.55 8.50
N TYR A 254 -16.19 -18.73 9.05
CA TYR A 254 -15.24 -18.88 10.15
C TYR A 254 -14.20 -19.93 9.81
N ARG A 255 -12.93 -19.61 10.07
CA ARG A 255 -11.79 -20.49 9.84
C ARG A 255 -10.96 -20.62 11.10
N GLN A 256 -10.54 -21.83 11.40
CA GLN A 256 -9.62 -22.10 12.50
C GLN A 256 -8.62 -23.19 12.11
N ALA A 257 -7.34 -22.90 12.34
CA ALA A 257 -6.25 -23.87 12.18
C ALA A 257 -5.91 -24.49 13.54
N PHE A 258 -5.72 -25.81 13.54
CA PHE A 258 -5.25 -26.59 14.68
C PHE A 258 -3.91 -27.24 14.32
N THR A 259 -3.20 -27.78 15.30
CA THR A 259 -1.93 -28.49 15.07
C THR A 259 -2.05 -29.71 14.15
N ARG A 260 -3.24 -30.30 14.00
CA ARG A 260 -3.48 -31.50 13.19
C ARG A 260 -4.70 -31.41 12.27
N GLY A 261 -5.18 -30.23 11.99
CA GLY A 261 -6.35 -30.06 11.12
C GLY A 261 -6.84 -28.62 11.06
N SER A 262 -7.90 -28.40 10.32
CA SER A 262 -8.55 -27.10 10.20
C SER A 262 -10.07 -27.25 10.28
N LEU A 263 -10.73 -26.24 10.79
CA LEU A 263 -12.18 -26.09 10.78
C LEU A 263 -12.53 -24.95 9.83
N PHE A 264 -13.52 -25.21 8.98
CA PHE A 264 -14.13 -24.21 8.11
C PHE A 264 -15.65 -24.30 8.26
N LEU A 265 -16.26 -23.18 8.63
CA LEU A 265 -17.71 -23.04 8.74
C LEU A 265 -18.16 -21.94 7.78
N LEU A 266 -19.20 -22.21 7.03
CA LEU A 266 -19.85 -21.27 6.12
C LEU A 266 -21.35 -21.31 6.34
N GLY A 267 -21.99 -20.15 6.37
CA GLY A 267 -23.44 -20.06 6.51
C GLY A 267 -23.95 -18.74 5.96
N ALA A 268 -25.23 -18.71 5.63
CA ALA A 268 -25.94 -17.51 5.21
C ALA A 268 -27.32 -17.46 5.84
N VAL A 269 -27.80 -16.25 6.12
CA VAL A 269 -29.15 -15.97 6.62
C VAL A 269 -29.74 -14.86 5.78
N THR A 270 -30.96 -15.05 5.29
CA THR A 270 -31.77 -14.01 4.66
C THR A 270 -32.66 -13.37 5.72
N LEU A 271 -32.83 -12.06 5.65
CA LEU A 271 -33.73 -11.29 6.50
C LEU A 271 -34.99 -10.89 5.74
N ASP A 272 -35.41 -11.76 4.84
CA ASP A 272 -36.67 -11.52 4.08
C ASP A 272 -37.86 -12.04 4.88
N ASP A 273 -38.95 -11.29 4.89
CA ASP A 273 -40.21 -11.77 5.42
C ASP A 273 -40.72 -12.90 4.50
N LEU A 274 -40.59 -14.14 4.98
CA LEU A 274 -41.23 -15.28 4.30
C LEU A 274 -42.70 -14.99 4.09
N PRO A 275 -43.24 -15.21 2.90
CA PRO A 275 -44.66 -14.97 2.61
C PRO A 275 -45.61 -15.81 3.44
#